data_096b0c8691144001e9a9aae6f54baab1
#
_entry.id   096b0c8691144001e9a9aae6f54baab1
#
_cell.length_a   1.000
_cell.length_b   1.000
_cell.length_c   1.000
_cell.angle_alpha   90.00
_cell.angle_beta   90.00
_cell.angle_gamma   90.00
#
_symmetry.space_group_name_H-M   'P 1'
#
loop_
_entity.id
_entity.type
_entity.pdbx_description
1 polymer ?
#
loop_
_entity_poly.entity_id
_entity_poly.type
_entity_poly.pdbx_seq_one_letter_code
_entity_poly.pdbx_strand_id
1 'polypeptide(L)'
;MVRKFDLLVIGSGIAGMSFALKVAHKGKVALICKSGLEEANTYFAQGGVASVTNLLVDNFDKHIEDTMIAGDWISNRAAVEKVVREAPAQIEELIKWGVDFDKNEKGEFDLHREGGHSEFRILHHKDNTGAEIQDSLIKAVQRHPNITVIENQFAIEILTQHHLGVTVTRQTPDIKCYGAYILDPKTGKVDTYLAKVTLMATGGVGAVYKTTTNPLVATGDGIAMVYRAKGTVKDMEFVQFHPTALYHPGDRPSFLITEAMRGYGGVLRTMDGKEFMQKYDPRLSLAPRDIVARAIDNEMKNRGDDHVYLDVTHKDPEETKKHFPNIYEKCLSLGIDITKDYIPVAPAAHYLCGGILVDLDGQSSIERLYAVGECSCTGLHGGNRLASNSLIEAVVYADAAAKHSLQVVDQYSYNEDIPEWNDEGTRSPEEMVLITQSMKEVNQIMSTYVGIVRSDLRLKRAWDRLDIIYEETESLFKRSVASREICELRNMVNVGYLIMRQAMERKESRGLHYTIDYPHVKK
;
A
#
# COMPACT_ATOMS: atom_id res chain seq x y z
N MET A 1 24.52 18.81 0.91
CA MET A 1 24.15 19.88 1.89
C MET A 1 23.44 19.25 3.06
N VAL A 2 23.76 19.66 4.31
CA VAL A 2 23.08 19.16 5.50
C VAL A 2 21.89 20.03 5.84
N ARG A 3 20.70 19.43 6.00
CA ARG A 3 19.47 20.09 6.46
C ARG A 3 18.99 19.46 7.77
N LYS A 4 18.43 20.26 8.67
CA LYS A 4 18.02 19.81 10.01
C LYS A 4 16.53 20.08 10.22
N PHE A 5 15.80 19.05 10.63
CA PHE A 5 14.39 19.10 10.99
C PHE A 5 14.15 18.35 12.31
N ASP A 6 13.19 18.78 13.10
CA ASP A 6 12.82 18.01 14.29
C ASP A 6 12.20 16.68 13.90
N LEU A 7 11.32 16.70 12.90
CA LEU A 7 10.65 15.51 12.37
C LEU A 7 10.76 15.44 10.84
N LEU A 8 11.13 14.27 10.33
CA LEU A 8 11.20 13.95 8.91
C LEU A 8 10.10 12.95 8.58
N VAL A 9 9.20 13.31 7.67
CA VAL A 9 8.12 12.46 7.17
C VAL A 9 8.39 12.09 5.72
N ILE A 10 8.49 10.81 5.42
CA ILE A 10 8.74 10.29 4.07
C ILE A 10 7.47 9.62 3.56
N GLY A 11 6.77 10.30 2.64
CA GLY A 11 5.50 9.91 2.05
C GLY A 11 4.36 10.87 2.38
N SER A 12 3.57 11.22 1.36
CA SER A 12 2.51 12.25 1.37
C SER A 12 1.09 11.70 1.26
N GLY A 13 0.87 10.41 1.53
CA GLY A 13 -0.47 9.86 1.67
C GLY A 13 -1.15 10.29 2.97
N ILE A 14 -2.38 9.81 3.20
CA ILE A 14 -3.17 10.10 4.40
C ILE A 14 -2.37 9.91 5.69
N ALA A 15 -1.55 8.85 5.78
CA ALA A 15 -0.73 8.53 6.95
C ALA A 15 0.31 9.62 7.27
N GLY A 16 1.13 10.00 6.26
CA GLY A 16 2.20 10.98 6.43
C GLY A 16 1.67 12.39 6.71
N MET A 17 0.65 12.82 5.98
CA MET A 17 0.06 14.15 6.19
C MET A 17 -0.66 14.26 7.53
N SER A 18 -1.39 13.22 7.96
CA SER A 18 -2.04 13.19 9.27
C SER A 18 -1.02 13.28 10.41
N PHE A 19 0.07 12.52 10.33
CA PHE A 19 1.14 12.63 11.30
C PHE A 19 1.77 14.02 11.32
N ALA A 20 2.13 14.56 10.14
CA ALA A 20 2.75 15.88 10.03
C ALA A 20 1.89 16.98 10.68
N LEU A 21 0.58 16.98 10.42
CA LEU A 21 -0.36 17.94 11.02
C LEU A 21 -0.42 17.82 12.55
N LYS A 22 -0.37 16.60 13.08
CA LYS A 22 -0.44 16.36 14.52
C LYS A 22 0.82 16.79 15.28
N VAL A 23 2.00 16.71 14.66
CA VAL A 23 3.28 17.01 15.33
C VAL A 23 3.81 18.41 15.03
N ALA A 24 3.28 19.12 14.04
CA ALA A 24 3.84 20.38 13.56
C ALA A 24 3.79 21.55 14.57
N HIS A 25 2.98 21.44 15.62
CA HIS A 25 2.97 22.43 16.71
C HIS A 25 4.21 22.35 17.58
N LYS A 26 4.97 21.23 17.54
CA LYS A 26 6.14 21.00 18.39
C LYS A 26 7.47 21.43 17.77
N GLY A 27 7.57 21.44 16.43
CA GLY A 27 8.84 21.75 15.78
C GLY A 27 8.74 21.80 14.25
N LYS A 28 9.90 21.87 13.59
CA LYS A 28 10.01 21.91 12.14
C LYS A 28 9.82 20.52 11.55
N VAL A 29 8.84 20.38 10.66
CA VAL A 29 8.54 19.13 9.96
C VAL A 29 8.93 19.26 8.49
N ALA A 30 9.71 18.30 7.97
CA ALA A 30 9.87 18.10 6.54
C ALA A 30 8.92 16.99 6.10
N LEU A 31 8.05 17.27 5.14
CA LEU A 31 7.20 16.28 4.46
C LEU A 31 7.73 16.08 3.05
N ILE A 32 8.31 14.91 2.78
CA ILE A 32 8.96 14.58 1.52
C ILE A 32 8.14 13.60 0.73
N CYS A 33 7.96 13.86 -0.56
CA CYS A 33 7.38 12.91 -1.50
C CYS A 33 8.18 12.85 -2.81
N LYS A 34 8.24 11.65 -3.41
CA LYS A 34 9.05 11.41 -4.62
C LYS A 34 8.42 11.89 -5.92
N SER A 35 7.16 12.33 -5.84
CA SER A 35 6.38 12.93 -6.94
C SER A 35 5.52 14.06 -6.39
N GLY A 36 4.45 14.45 -7.07
CA GLY A 36 3.47 15.41 -6.54
C GLY A 36 2.69 14.85 -5.35
N LEU A 37 2.14 15.72 -4.53
CA LEU A 37 1.34 15.36 -3.35
C LEU A 37 0.11 14.49 -3.68
N GLU A 38 -0.44 14.62 -4.88
CA GLU A 38 -1.62 13.88 -5.34
C GLU A 38 -1.30 12.43 -5.73
N GLU A 39 -0.04 12.10 -6.02
CA GLU A 39 0.36 10.76 -6.45
C GLU A 39 0.53 9.80 -5.26
N ALA A 40 -0.56 9.50 -4.56
CA ALA A 40 -0.58 8.57 -3.44
C ALA A 40 -1.72 7.56 -3.60
N ASN A 41 -1.57 6.34 -3.04
CA ASN A 41 -2.65 5.34 -3.01
C ASN A 41 -3.94 5.90 -2.41
N THR A 42 -3.84 6.84 -1.48
CA THR A 42 -4.99 7.53 -0.88
C THR A 42 -5.86 8.18 -1.94
N TYR A 43 -5.29 8.94 -2.87
CA TYR A 43 -6.02 9.65 -3.91
C TYR A 43 -6.88 8.72 -4.78
N PHE A 44 -6.38 7.52 -5.06
CA PHE A 44 -7.03 6.52 -5.92
C PHE A 44 -7.99 5.60 -5.15
N ALA A 45 -8.17 5.78 -3.84
CA ALA A 45 -9.07 4.97 -3.05
C ALA A 45 -10.53 5.35 -3.35
N GLN A 46 -11.26 4.46 -4.04
CA GLN A 46 -12.68 4.64 -4.39
C GLN A 46 -13.63 4.28 -3.25
N GLY A 47 -13.21 3.37 -2.35
CA GLY A 47 -13.99 2.94 -1.19
C GLY A 47 -14.13 4.04 -0.15
N GLY A 48 -14.44 3.64 1.08
CA GLY A 48 -14.62 4.57 2.19
C GLY A 48 -13.66 4.34 3.35
N VAL A 49 -14.04 4.86 4.50
CA VAL A 49 -13.35 4.71 5.77
C VAL A 49 -14.27 4.01 6.76
N ALA A 50 -13.84 2.85 7.28
CA ALA A 50 -14.65 2.09 8.22
C ALA A 50 -14.58 2.70 9.63
N SER A 51 -15.73 3.06 10.20
CA SER A 51 -15.81 3.51 11.59
C SER A 51 -17.20 3.29 12.17
N VAL A 52 -17.25 2.86 13.42
CA VAL A 52 -18.52 2.76 14.17
C VAL A 52 -18.94 4.15 14.63
N THR A 53 -19.85 4.77 13.90
CA THR A 53 -20.35 6.13 14.19
C THR A 53 -21.76 6.14 14.79
N ASN A 54 -22.51 5.03 14.68
CA ASN A 54 -23.87 4.90 15.20
C ASN A 54 -24.00 3.66 16.10
N LEU A 55 -23.88 3.85 17.41
CA LEU A 55 -23.95 2.79 18.42
C LEU A 55 -25.36 2.20 18.62
N LEU A 56 -26.41 2.74 17.97
CA LEU A 56 -27.76 2.18 18.03
C LEU A 56 -27.94 0.94 17.15
N VAL A 57 -27.17 0.87 16.04
CA VAL A 57 -27.27 -0.22 15.05
C VAL A 57 -26.00 -1.03 14.91
N ASP A 58 -24.85 -0.44 15.25
CA ASP A 58 -23.53 -1.07 15.17
C ASP A 58 -22.80 -0.99 16.52
N ASN A 59 -21.73 -1.79 16.69
CA ASN A 59 -20.86 -1.70 17.85
C ASN A 59 -19.42 -2.10 17.50
N PHE A 60 -18.50 -1.76 18.38
CA PHE A 60 -17.08 -2.05 18.19
C PHE A 60 -16.78 -3.54 18.09
N ASP A 61 -17.46 -4.38 18.85
CA ASP A 61 -17.18 -5.81 18.89
C ASP A 61 -17.54 -6.49 17.56
N LYS A 62 -18.62 -6.08 16.89
CA LYS A 62 -18.95 -6.53 15.53
C LYS A 62 -17.84 -6.15 14.52
N HIS A 63 -17.34 -4.92 14.58
CA HIS A 63 -16.26 -4.48 13.67
C HIS A 63 -14.94 -5.21 13.96
N ILE A 64 -14.63 -5.44 15.25
CA ILE A 64 -13.49 -6.26 15.68
C ILE A 64 -13.62 -7.68 15.12
N GLU A 65 -14.77 -8.32 15.28
CA GLU A 65 -15.01 -9.67 14.79
C GLU A 65 -14.91 -9.77 13.26
N ASP A 66 -15.55 -8.85 12.53
CA ASP A 66 -15.46 -8.77 11.05
C ASP A 66 -13.99 -8.66 10.60
N THR A 67 -13.18 -7.85 11.30
CA THR A 67 -11.76 -7.67 11.00
C THR A 67 -10.95 -8.94 11.30
N MET A 68 -11.21 -9.60 12.43
CA MET A 68 -10.55 -10.86 12.79
C MET A 68 -10.88 -11.98 11.81
N ILE A 69 -12.15 -12.09 11.39
CA ILE A 69 -12.60 -13.07 10.38
C ILE A 69 -11.90 -12.81 9.06
N ALA A 70 -11.91 -11.56 8.57
CA ALA A 70 -11.24 -11.20 7.32
C ALA A 70 -9.74 -11.50 7.35
N GLY A 71 -9.09 -11.23 8.47
CA GLY A 71 -7.66 -11.50 8.71
C GLY A 71 -7.31 -12.97 8.95
N ASP A 72 -8.27 -13.88 8.75
CA ASP A 72 -8.10 -15.34 8.97
C ASP A 72 -7.64 -15.68 10.39
N TRP A 73 -8.11 -14.93 11.38
CA TRP A 73 -7.82 -15.08 12.82
C TRP A 73 -6.33 -14.97 13.20
N ILE A 74 -5.47 -14.47 12.30
CA ILE A 74 -4.06 -14.21 12.60
C ILE A 74 -3.75 -12.73 12.81
N SER A 75 -4.76 -11.87 12.75
CA SER A 75 -4.65 -10.46 13.12
C SER A 75 -4.22 -10.31 14.60
N ASN A 76 -3.42 -9.27 14.86
CA ASN A 76 -3.10 -8.89 16.24
C ASN A 76 -4.34 -8.24 16.89
N ARG A 77 -4.99 -8.95 17.81
CA ARG A 77 -6.22 -8.49 18.44
C ARG A 77 -6.08 -7.10 19.09
N ALA A 78 -4.94 -6.81 19.72
CA ALA A 78 -4.71 -5.50 20.35
C ALA A 78 -4.66 -4.37 19.31
N ALA A 79 -4.05 -4.62 18.15
CA ALA A 79 -4.04 -3.67 17.04
C ALA A 79 -5.45 -3.47 16.46
N VAL A 80 -6.24 -4.55 16.32
CA VAL A 80 -7.63 -4.50 15.86
C VAL A 80 -8.48 -3.67 16.81
N GLU A 81 -8.42 -3.97 18.11
CA GLU A 81 -9.17 -3.25 19.14
C GLU A 81 -8.80 -1.76 19.18
N LYS A 82 -7.50 -1.44 19.09
CA LYS A 82 -7.02 -0.06 19.02
C LYS A 82 -7.61 0.68 17.83
N VAL A 83 -7.45 0.15 16.62
CA VAL A 83 -7.92 0.83 15.40
C VAL A 83 -9.43 1.03 15.45
N VAL A 84 -10.19 -0.01 15.78
CA VAL A 84 -11.65 0.04 15.78
C VAL A 84 -12.20 1.02 16.83
N ARG A 85 -11.62 1.03 18.04
CA ARG A 85 -12.12 1.90 19.12
C ARG A 85 -11.68 3.36 18.97
N GLU A 86 -10.50 3.61 18.40
CA GLU A 86 -9.99 4.97 18.21
C GLU A 86 -10.47 5.60 16.89
N ALA A 87 -11.07 4.81 15.98
CA ALA A 87 -11.56 5.25 14.68
C ALA A 87 -12.48 6.49 14.74
N PRO A 88 -13.53 6.55 15.58
CA PRO A 88 -14.46 7.70 15.57
C PRO A 88 -13.75 9.03 15.84
N ALA A 89 -12.80 9.07 16.77
CA ALA A 89 -12.04 10.28 17.07
C ALA A 89 -11.18 10.73 15.86
N GLN A 90 -10.66 9.79 15.07
CA GLN A 90 -9.88 10.12 13.89
C GLN A 90 -10.76 10.61 12.72
N ILE A 91 -12.00 10.13 12.60
CA ILE A 91 -12.98 10.69 11.66
C ILE A 91 -13.26 12.17 12.00
N GLU A 92 -13.43 12.49 13.29
CA GLU A 92 -13.61 13.88 13.71
C GLU A 92 -12.40 14.76 13.36
N GLU A 93 -11.18 14.25 13.49
CA GLU A 93 -9.96 14.96 13.10
C GLU A 93 -9.90 15.21 11.58
N LEU A 94 -10.23 14.21 10.75
CA LEU A 94 -10.31 14.38 9.30
C LEU A 94 -11.31 15.49 8.93
N ILE A 95 -12.48 15.53 9.57
CA ILE A 95 -13.50 16.57 9.35
C ILE A 95 -12.97 17.95 9.76
N LYS A 96 -12.24 18.06 10.89
CA LYS A 96 -11.60 19.31 11.32
C LYS A 96 -10.57 19.80 10.30
N TRP A 97 -9.90 18.90 9.59
CA TRP A 97 -8.96 19.25 8.51
C TRP A 97 -9.64 19.55 7.18
N GLY A 98 -10.99 19.44 7.12
CA GLY A 98 -11.79 19.87 6.00
C GLY A 98 -12.37 18.75 5.13
N VAL A 99 -12.22 17.48 5.54
CA VAL A 99 -12.82 16.34 4.81
C VAL A 99 -14.34 16.39 4.96
N ASP A 100 -15.04 16.32 3.84
CA ASP A 100 -16.49 16.29 3.78
C ASP A 100 -16.99 14.89 3.41
N PHE A 101 -17.63 14.22 4.37
CA PHE A 101 -18.29 12.94 4.15
C PHE A 101 -19.76 13.14 3.82
N ASP A 102 -20.30 12.33 2.92
CA ASP A 102 -21.68 12.39 2.48
C ASP A 102 -22.65 12.21 3.66
N LYS A 103 -23.76 12.98 3.61
CA LYS A 103 -24.81 12.98 4.61
C LYS A 103 -26.16 12.72 3.96
N ASN A 104 -27.02 12.02 4.69
CA ASN A 104 -28.41 11.82 4.31
C ASN A 104 -29.25 13.10 4.49
N GLU A 105 -30.51 13.05 4.09
CA GLU A 105 -31.46 14.19 4.21
C GLU A 105 -31.66 14.67 5.67
N LYS A 106 -31.33 13.87 6.66
CA LYS A 106 -31.41 14.21 8.08
C LYS A 106 -30.12 14.85 8.63
N GLY A 107 -29.08 14.97 7.81
CA GLY A 107 -27.78 15.49 8.21
C GLY A 107 -26.89 14.47 8.96
N GLU A 108 -27.28 13.18 9.02
CA GLU A 108 -26.47 12.10 9.53
C GLU A 108 -25.56 11.55 8.42
N PHE A 109 -24.45 10.89 8.77
CA PHE A 109 -23.58 10.27 7.76
C PHE A 109 -24.36 9.25 6.92
N ASP A 110 -24.22 9.35 5.61
CA ASP A 110 -24.66 8.31 4.69
C ASP A 110 -23.64 7.18 4.70
N LEU A 111 -24.01 6.02 5.25
CA LEU A 111 -23.10 4.92 5.51
C LEU A 111 -23.34 3.79 4.51
N HIS A 112 -22.25 3.29 3.92
CA HIS A 112 -22.27 2.12 3.09
C HIS A 112 -21.85 0.85 3.85
N ARG A 113 -22.12 -0.32 3.26
CA ARG A 113 -21.62 -1.62 3.69
C ARG A 113 -20.84 -2.27 2.56
N GLU A 114 -19.63 -2.68 2.85
CA GLU A 114 -18.78 -3.42 1.91
C GLU A 114 -18.69 -4.91 2.29
N GLY A 115 -18.15 -5.73 1.39
CA GLY A 115 -17.96 -7.17 1.61
C GLY A 115 -17.13 -7.46 2.85
N GLY A 116 -17.60 -8.40 3.67
CA GLY A 116 -16.98 -8.76 4.95
C GLY A 116 -17.44 -7.95 6.16
N HIS A 117 -18.13 -6.82 5.98
CA HIS A 117 -18.73 -6.07 7.07
C HIS A 117 -20.12 -6.58 7.40
N SER A 118 -20.39 -6.78 8.68
CA SER A 118 -21.73 -7.18 9.19
C SER A 118 -22.73 -6.02 9.21
N GLU A 119 -22.25 -4.77 9.31
CA GLU A 119 -23.07 -3.57 9.45
C GLU A 119 -22.66 -2.44 8.49
N PHE A 120 -23.54 -1.44 8.35
CA PHE A 120 -23.28 -0.22 7.60
C PHE A 120 -22.41 0.71 8.45
N ARG A 121 -21.12 0.85 8.12
CA ARG A 121 -20.15 1.66 8.86
C ARG A 121 -19.13 2.38 7.99
N ILE A 122 -19.29 2.33 6.69
CA ILE A 122 -18.32 2.91 5.75
C ILE A 122 -18.73 4.33 5.44
N LEU A 123 -17.96 5.31 5.93
CA LEU A 123 -18.07 6.70 5.53
C LEU A 123 -17.46 6.88 4.15
N HIS A 124 -18.10 7.69 3.32
CA HIS A 124 -17.64 7.92 1.94
C HIS A 124 -17.93 9.35 1.48
N HIS A 125 -17.30 9.74 0.39
CA HIS A 125 -17.65 10.93 -0.41
C HIS A 125 -17.85 10.47 -1.84
N LYS A 126 -19.11 10.30 -2.28
CA LYS A 126 -19.45 9.73 -3.59
C LYS A 126 -18.69 8.41 -3.85
N ASP A 127 -18.02 8.32 -4.99
CA ASP A 127 -17.14 7.21 -5.38
C ASP A 127 -15.64 7.61 -5.47
N ASN A 128 -15.26 8.70 -4.77
CA ASN A 128 -13.91 9.25 -4.76
C ASN A 128 -13.44 9.72 -3.37
N THR A 129 -13.79 8.98 -2.34
CA THR A 129 -13.50 9.30 -0.93
C THR A 129 -12.02 9.61 -0.70
N GLY A 130 -11.13 8.86 -1.33
CA GLY A 130 -9.69 9.05 -1.19
C GLY A 130 -9.21 10.39 -1.75
N ALA A 131 -9.75 10.83 -2.88
CA ALA A 131 -9.41 12.14 -3.47
C ALA A 131 -9.86 13.28 -2.55
N GLU A 132 -11.09 13.22 -2.01
CA GLU A 132 -11.59 14.21 -1.04
C GLU A 132 -10.68 14.31 0.19
N ILE A 133 -10.28 13.17 0.76
CA ILE A 133 -9.38 13.15 1.92
C ILE A 133 -8.02 13.74 1.54
N GLN A 134 -7.43 13.31 0.42
CA GLN A 134 -6.11 13.75 -0.02
C GLN A 134 -6.08 15.26 -0.26
N ASP A 135 -7.05 15.80 -1.00
CA ASP A 135 -7.15 17.23 -1.31
C ASP A 135 -7.33 18.10 -0.05
N SER A 136 -8.13 17.65 0.89
CA SER A 136 -8.35 18.34 2.17
C SER A 136 -7.08 18.37 3.01
N LEU A 137 -6.36 17.23 3.10
CA LEU A 137 -5.10 17.17 3.83
C LEU A 137 -3.98 17.96 3.15
N ILE A 138 -3.90 17.98 1.82
CA ILE A 138 -2.96 18.84 1.07
C ILE A 138 -3.15 20.29 1.45
N LYS A 139 -4.40 20.78 1.42
CA LYS A 139 -4.73 22.15 1.80
C LYS A 139 -4.34 22.45 3.25
N ALA A 140 -4.55 21.49 4.16
CA ALA A 140 -4.21 21.65 5.58
C ALA A 140 -2.68 21.71 5.80
N VAL A 141 -1.88 20.81 5.21
CA VAL A 141 -0.41 20.82 5.37
C VAL A 141 0.23 22.03 4.71
N GLN A 142 -0.23 22.47 3.54
CA GLN A 142 0.29 23.65 2.85
C GLN A 142 0.06 24.96 3.60
N ARG A 143 -0.98 25.03 4.44
CA ARG A 143 -1.28 26.22 5.28
C ARG A 143 -0.49 26.24 6.58
N HIS A 144 0.12 25.13 6.99
CA HIS A 144 0.76 25.05 8.29
C HIS A 144 2.19 25.60 8.25
N PRO A 145 2.53 26.64 9.04
CA PRO A 145 3.82 27.36 8.92
C PRO A 145 5.05 26.52 9.28
N ASN A 146 4.89 25.46 10.09
CA ASN A 146 5.97 24.59 10.53
C ASN A 146 6.17 23.34 9.66
N ILE A 147 5.33 23.16 8.63
CA ILE A 147 5.46 22.03 7.68
C ILE A 147 6.10 22.54 6.40
N THR A 148 7.27 22.01 6.07
CA THR A 148 7.92 22.24 4.79
C THR A 148 7.61 21.05 3.87
N VAL A 149 6.76 21.28 2.87
CA VAL A 149 6.47 20.28 1.84
C VAL A 149 7.57 20.31 0.77
N ILE A 150 8.13 19.16 0.46
CA ILE A 150 9.24 19.00 -0.47
C ILE A 150 8.90 17.89 -1.46
N GLU A 151 8.41 18.31 -2.63
CA GLU A 151 7.98 17.40 -3.69
C GLU A 151 9.12 17.03 -4.64
N ASN A 152 8.94 15.92 -5.36
CA ASN A 152 9.90 15.42 -6.35
C ASN A 152 11.30 15.18 -5.75
N GLN A 153 11.34 14.69 -4.51
CA GLN A 153 12.57 14.33 -3.82
C GLN A 153 12.50 12.87 -3.38
N PHE A 154 13.54 12.11 -3.66
CA PHE A 154 13.58 10.67 -3.43
C PHE A 154 14.44 10.31 -2.22
N ALA A 155 13.86 9.61 -1.23
CA ALA A 155 14.63 9.07 -0.11
C ALA A 155 15.38 7.80 -0.55
N ILE A 156 16.71 7.83 -0.50
CA ILE A 156 17.57 6.72 -0.93
C ILE A 156 17.76 5.70 0.19
N GLU A 157 18.20 6.18 1.36
CA GLU A 157 18.51 5.36 2.53
C GLU A 157 18.25 6.11 3.83
N ILE A 158 17.87 5.38 4.88
CA ILE A 158 17.81 5.90 6.25
C ILE A 158 19.20 5.87 6.88
N LEU A 159 19.53 6.91 7.63
CA LEU A 159 20.82 7.09 8.26
C LEU A 159 20.88 6.39 9.61
N THR A 160 21.85 5.51 9.79
CA THR A 160 22.05 4.75 11.03
C THR A 160 23.52 4.75 11.44
N GLN A 161 23.86 4.09 12.55
CA GLN A 161 25.26 3.91 12.99
C GLN A 161 26.15 3.28 11.89
N HIS A 162 25.58 2.58 10.92
CA HIS A 162 26.34 2.05 9.78
C HIS A 162 27.10 3.15 9.04
N HIS A 163 26.47 4.33 8.87
CA HIS A 163 27.08 5.49 8.21
C HIS A 163 28.20 6.14 9.02
N LEU A 164 28.32 5.79 10.30
CA LEU A 164 29.41 6.19 11.19
C LEU A 164 30.53 5.15 11.24
N GLY A 165 30.53 4.16 10.33
CA GLY A 165 31.54 3.11 10.30
C GLY A 165 31.30 1.95 11.26
N VAL A 166 30.14 1.90 11.94
CA VAL A 166 29.77 0.80 12.83
C VAL A 166 29.16 -0.34 12.03
N THR A 167 29.59 -1.56 12.25
CA THR A 167 28.95 -2.75 11.66
C THR A 167 27.57 -2.97 12.29
N VAL A 168 26.52 -2.80 11.50
CA VAL A 168 25.12 -3.02 11.92
C VAL A 168 24.61 -4.33 11.30
N THR A 169 24.13 -5.23 12.15
CA THR A 169 23.52 -6.50 11.78
C THR A 169 22.10 -6.59 12.34
N ARG A 170 21.33 -7.62 11.97
CA ARG A 170 19.99 -7.87 12.56
C ARG A 170 20.01 -8.18 14.06
N GLN A 171 21.16 -8.53 14.59
CA GLN A 171 21.38 -8.82 16.02
C GLN A 171 21.94 -7.62 16.77
N THR A 172 22.25 -6.53 16.08
CA THR A 172 22.72 -5.29 16.72
C THR A 172 21.57 -4.71 17.54
N PRO A 173 21.72 -4.59 18.86
CA PRO A 173 20.74 -3.91 19.69
C PRO A 173 20.77 -2.41 19.40
N ASP A 174 19.69 -1.73 19.69
CA ASP A 174 19.59 -0.27 19.70
C ASP A 174 20.06 0.42 18.41
N ILE A 175 19.65 -0.14 17.24
CA ILE A 175 19.84 0.55 15.97
C ILE A 175 19.06 1.86 16.02
N LYS A 176 19.72 2.99 15.66
CA LYS A 176 19.11 4.33 15.70
C LYS A 176 19.03 4.94 14.31
N CYS A 177 17.93 5.61 14.05
CA CYS A 177 17.76 6.42 12.85
C CYS A 177 18.14 7.87 13.15
N TYR A 178 18.91 8.49 12.26
CA TYR A 178 19.36 9.89 12.36
C TYR A 178 18.79 10.77 11.25
N GLY A 179 17.95 10.23 10.37
CA GLY A 179 17.39 10.89 9.21
C GLY A 179 17.52 10.06 7.95
N ALA A 180 17.66 10.73 6.80
CA ALA A 180 17.78 10.06 5.50
C ALA A 180 18.65 10.83 4.51
N TYR A 181 19.23 10.12 3.54
CA TYR A 181 19.74 10.70 2.30
C TYR A 181 18.61 10.94 1.32
N ILE A 182 18.53 12.17 0.81
CA ILE A 182 17.46 12.61 -0.10
C ILE A 182 18.07 13.07 -1.42
N LEU A 183 17.67 12.40 -2.50
CA LEU A 183 18.05 12.73 -3.87
C LEU A 183 17.08 13.76 -4.46
N ASP A 184 17.62 14.79 -5.08
CA ASP A 184 16.90 15.62 -6.06
C ASP A 184 17.11 15.02 -7.47
N PRO A 185 16.10 14.35 -8.04
CA PRO A 185 16.27 13.71 -9.36
C PRO A 185 16.53 14.69 -10.51
N LYS A 186 16.18 15.97 -10.34
CA LYS A 186 16.42 17.00 -11.38
C LYS A 186 17.89 17.40 -11.47
N THR A 187 18.56 17.46 -10.33
CA THR A 187 19.97 17.90 -10.25
C THR A 187 20.95 16.75 -10.06
N GLY A 188 20.46 15.55 -9.71
CA GLY A 188 21.28 14.40 -9.30
C GLY A 188 21.95 14.60 -7.94
N LYS A 189 21.66 15.68 -7.23
CA LYS A 189 22.28 15.98 -5.95
C LYS A 189 21.63 15.25 -4.80
N VAL A 190 22.42 14.68 -3.91
CA VAL A 190 21.96 14.05 -2.67
C VAL A 190 22.26 14.94 -1.48
N ASP A 191 21.23 15.32 -0.76
CA ASP A 191 21.33 16.08 0.49
C ASP A 191 21.16 15.16 1.71
N THR A 192 21.81 15.52 2.82
CA THR A 192 21.71 14.81 4.10
C THR A 192 20.64 15.50 4.94
N TYR A 193 19.52 14.81 5.22
CA TYR A 193 18.46 15.31 6.08
C TYR A 193 18.60 14.69 7.47
N LEU A 194 19.07 15.46 8.43
CA LEU A 194 19.15 15.04 9.83
C LEU A 194 17.83 15.30 10.54
N ALA A 195 17.34 14.32 11.26
CA ALA A 195 16.11 14.42 12.02
C ALA A 195 16.22 13.78 13.41
N LYS A 196 15.50 14.31 14.39
CA LYS A 196 15.36 13.71 15.72
C LYS A 196 14.47 12.48 15.68
N VAL A 197 13.39 12.54 14.86
CA VAL A 197 12.45 11.46 14.60
C VAL A 197 12.18 11.38 13.10
N THR A 198 12.12 10.18 12.57
CA THR A 198 11.77 9.90 11.16
C THR A 198 10.54 9.01 11.09
N LEU A 199 9.60 9.35 10.22
CA LEU A 199 8.41 8.57 9.93
C LEU A 199 8.44 8.05 8.50
N MET A 200 8.22 6.74 8.34
CA MET A 200 7.98 6.10 7.05
C MET A 200 6.47 6.01 6.81
N ALA A 201 6.00 6.66 5.73
CA ALA A 201 4.61 6.64 5.27
C ALA A 201 4.55 6.42 3.75
N THR A 202 5.41 5.53 3.25
CA THR A 202 5.78 5.40 1.84
C THR A 202 4.82 4.56 1.00
N GLY A 203 3.70 4.12 1.58
CA GLY A 203 2.71 3.31 0.87
C GLY A 203 3.18 1.88 0.57
N GLY A 204 2.50 1.24 -0.37
CA GLY A 204 2.64 -0.19 -0.66
C GLY A 204 3.65 -0.54 -1.75
N VAL A 205 3.41 -1.70 -2.35
CA VAL A 205 4.37 -2.40 -3.23
C VAL A 205 3.78 -2.78 -4.59
N GLY A 206 2.61 -2.25 -4.96
CA GLY A 206 1.86 -2.71 -6.13
C GLY A 206 2.64 -2.65 -7.43
N ALA A 207 3.56 -1.68 -7.58
CA ALA A 207 4.39 -1.52 -8.77
C ALA A 207 5.40 -2.67 -9.00
N VAL A 208 5.62 -3.54 -8.01
CA VAL A 208 6.42 -4.77 -8.16
C VAL A 208 5.72 -5.80 -9.07
N TYR A 209 4.41 -5.68 -9.24
CA TYR A 209 3.61 -6.54 -10.12
C TYR A 209 3.30 -5.88 -11.46
N LYS A 210 3.12 -6.69 -12.51
CA LYS A 210 2.79 -6.23 -13.86
C LYS A 210 1.45 -5.49 -13.90
N THR A 211 0.45 -6.01 -13.19
CA THR A 211 -0.90 -5.44 -13.10
C THR A 211 -1.18 -4.99 -11.67
N THR A 212 -1.47 -3.71 -11.48
CA THR A 212 -1.74 -3.11 -10.18
C THR A 212 -2.73 -1.97 -10.29
N THR A 213 -3.55 -1.78 -9.25
CA THR A 213 -4.41 -0.60 -9.09
C THR A 213 -3.70 0.57 -8.39
N ASN A 214 -2.47 0.35 -7.91
CA ASN A 214 -1.67 1.38 -7.26
C ASN A 214 -0.98 2.28 -8.28
N PRO A 215 -0.75 3.57 -7.97
CA PRO A 215 0.11 4.42 -8.78
C PRO A 215 1.52 3.82 -8.88
N LEU A 216 2.22 4.13 -9.97
CA LEU A 216 3.54 3.52 -10.26
C LEU A 216 4.62 3.89 -9.23
N VAL A 217 4.35 4.88 -8.41
CA VAL A 217 5.21 5.27 -7.27
C VAL A 217 5.20 4.25 -6.13
N ALA A 218 4.30 3.26 -6.13
CA ALA A 218 4.20 2.23 -5.09
C ALA A 218 5.26 1.12 -5.26
N THR A 219 6.53 1.47 -5.13
CA THR A 219 7.71 0.60 -5.35
C THR A 219 8.28 -0.02 -4.07
N GLY A 220 7.63 0.21 -2.91
CA GLY A 220 8.03 -0.37 -1.62
C GLY A 220 9.27 0.25 -0.99
N ASP A 221 9.54 1.52 -1.29
CA ASP A 221 10.80 2.19 -0.94
C ASP A 221 11.12 2.16 0.56
N GLY A 222 10.15 2.53 1.40
CA GLY A 222 10.36 2.55 2.86
C GLY A 222 10.64 1.16 3.43
N ILE A 223 9.92 0.16 2.94
CA ILE A 223 10.13 -1.24 3.37
C ILE A 223 11.54 -1.71 2.99
N ALA A 224 11.98 -1.41 1.76
CA ALA A 224 13.31 -1.76 1.29
C ALA A 224 14.41 -1.03 2.07
N MET A 225 14.25 0.27 2.34
CA MET A 225 15.20 1.05 3.14
C MET A 225 15.33 0.50 4.57
N VAL A 226 14.22 0.21 5.24
CA VAL A 226 14.23 -0.36 6.60
C VAL A 226 14.86 -1.75 6.61
N TYR A 227 14.56 -2.58 5.60
CA TYR A 227 15.17 -3.90 5.46
C TYR A 227 16.70 -3.81 5.30
N ARG A 228 17.21 -2.91 4.45
CA ARG A 228 18.66 -2.69 4.29
C ARG A 228 19.31 -2.17 5.58
N ALA A 229 18.61 -1.32 6.31
CA ALA A 229 19.04 -0.82 7.63
C ALA A 229 18.92 -1.86 8.76
N LYS A 230 18.57 -3.12 8.43
CA LYS A 230 18.44 -4.26 9.35
C LYS A 230 17.22 -4.21 10.27
N GLY A 231 16.27 -3.31 10.01
CA GLY A 231 14.97 -3.30 10.67
C GLY A 231 14.12 -4.53 10.33
N THR A 232 13.13 -4.79 11.17
CA THR A 232 12.25 -5.96 11.04
C THR A 232 11.12 -5.69 10.05
N VAL A 233 10.95 -6.62 9.10
CA VAL A 233 9.87 -6.61 8.10
C VAL A 233 9.13 -7.95 8.18
N LYS A 234 7.79 -7.92 8.18
CA LYS A 234 6.96 -9.10 8.45
C LYS A 234 5.74 -9.18 7.54
N ASP A 235 5.23 -10.40 7.34
CA ASP A 235 3.96 -10.73 6.66
C ASP A 235 3.88 -10.23 5.20
N MET A 236 5.03 -10.13 4.53
CA MET A 236 5.15 -9.62 3.16
C MET A 236 4.47 -10.51 2.12
N GLU A 237 4.26 -11.80 2.41
CA GLU A 237 3.57 -12.75 1.53
C GLU A 237 2.08 -12.46 1.37
N PHE A 238 1.48 -11.66 2.25
CA PHE A 238 0.07 -11.30 2.21
C PHE A 238 -0.19 -10.06 1.32
N VAL A 239 -0.11 -10.27 0.03
CA VAL A 239 -0.46 -9.27 -0.99
C VAL A 239 -1.88 -9.50 -1.46
N GLN A 240 -2.77 -8.54 -1.25
CA GLN A 240 -4.16 -8.58 -1.72
C GLN A 240 -4.23 -8.19 -3.18
N PHE A 241 -4.91 -9.03 -3.98
CA PHE A 241 -5.25 -8.74 -5.36
C PHE A 241 -6.73 -8.35 -5.43
N HIS A 242 -7.02 -7.21 -6.06
CA HIS A 242 -8.40 -6.87 -6.39
C HIS A 242 -8.83 -7.73 -7.60
N PRO A 243 -9.96 -8.45 -7.52
CA PRO A 243 -10.32 -9.41 -8.57
C PRO A 243 -10.71 -8.75 -9.90
N THR A 244 -11.25 -7.54 -9.87
CA THR A 244 -11.84 -6.87 -11.04
C THR A 244 -11.19 -5.50 -11.28
N ALA A 245 -9.98 -5.47 -11.80
CA ALA A 245 -9.41 -4.29 -12.43
C ALA A 245 -9.69 -4.33 -13.94
N LEU A 246 -9.96 -3.17 -14.54
CA LEU A 246 -10.17 -3.05 -15.98
C LEU A 246 -8.93 -3.53 -16.73
N TYR A 247 -9.10 -4.52 -17.58
CA TYR A 247 -8.02 -5.01 -18.43
C TYR A 247 -7.95 -4.18 -19.71
N HIS A 248 -6.94 -3.34 -19.78
CA HIS A 248 -6.59 -2.61 -21.00
C HIS A 248 -5.06 -2.66 -21.17
N PRO A 249 -4.56 -3.34 -22.22
CA PRO A 249 -3.11 -3.49 -22.42
C PRO A 249 -2.38 -2.15 -22.48
N GLY A 250 -1.38 -1.99 -21.63
CA GLY A 250 -0.56 -0.77 -21.55
C GLY A 250 -1.00 0.24 -20.49
N ASP A 251 -2.22 0.16 -19.98
CA ASP A 251 -2.66 1.04 -18.88
C ASP A 251 -2.02 0.63 -17.54
N ARG A 252 -1.32 1.57 -16.92
CA ARG A 252 -0.75 1.45 -15.57
C ARG A 252 -0.84 2.81 -14.86
N PRO A 253 -1.49 2.88 -13.70
CA PRO A 253 -2.21 1.81 -13.00
C PRO A 253 -3.48 1.35 -13.72
N SER A 254 -3.88 0.10 -13.46
CA SER A 254 -5.16 -0.42 -13.97
C SER A 254 -6.33 0.24 -13.25
N PHE A 255 -7.33 0.67 -14.01
CA PHE A 255 -8.51 1.30 -13.43
C PHE A 255 -9.33 0.28 -12.61
N LEU A 256 -9.72 0.66 -11.40
CA LEU A 256 -10.48 -0.20 -10.51
C LEU A 256 -11.95 -0.28 -10.95
N ILE A 257 -12.45 -1.51 -11.17
CA ILE A 257 -13.89 -1.77 -11.25
C ILE A 257 -14.36 -2.20 -9.87
N THR A 258 -15.03 -1.29 -9.18
CA THR A 258 -15.41 -1.45 -7.77
C THR A 258 -16.15 -2.74 -7.47
N GLU A 259 -15.97 -3.27 -6.27
CA GLU A 259 -16.73 -4.42 -5.77
C GLU A 259 -18.25 -4.20 -5.79
N ALA A 260 -18.68 -2.95 -5.61
CA ALA A 260 -20.08 -2.56 -5.66
C ALA A 260 -20.76 -3.00 -6.99
N MET A 261 -20.02 -3.06 -8.10
CA MET A 261 -20.58 -3.53 -9.38
C MET A 261 -20.92 -5.03 -9.35
N ARG A 262 -20.13 -5.85 -8.63
CA ARG A 262 -20.48 -7.25 -8.38
C ARG A 262 -21.68 -7.34 -7.41
N GLY A 263 -21.71 -6.48 -6.39
CA GLY A 263 -22.83 -6.33 -5.47
C GLY A 263 -24.14 -5.90 -6.15
N TYR A 264 -24.06 -5.04 -7.17
CA TYR A 264 -25.18 -4.63 -8.01
C TYR A 264 -25.74 -5.77 -8.86
N GLY A 265 -24.98 -6.86 -9.01
CA GLY A 265 -25.39 -8.07 -9.71
C GLY A 265 -24.51 -8.40 -10.93
N GLY A 266 -23.31 -7.85 -10.99
CA GLY A 266 -22.34 -8.18 -12.04
C GLY A 266 -21.93 -9.64 -12.01
N VAL A 267 -21.94 -10.30 -13.16
CA VAL A 267 -21.67 -11.73 -13.34
C VAL A 267 -20.33 -11.92 -14.03
N LEU A 268 -19.46 -12.75 -13.44
CA LEU A 268 -18.16 -13.08 -14.03
C LEU A 268 -18.30 -14.16 -15.11
N ARG A 269 -17.72 -13.90 -16.29
CA ARG A 269 -17.77 -14.80 -17.46
C ARG A 269 -16.39 -15.03 -18.04
N THR A 270 -16.18 -16.23 -18.55
CA THR A 270 -15.00 -16.58 -19.36
C THR A 270 -15.06 -15.89 -20.74
N MET A 271 -13.97 -15.96 -21.51
CA MET A 271 -13.89 -15.36 -22.86
C MET A 271 -14.97 -15.90 -23.83
N ASP A 272 -15.46 -17.11 -23.63
CA ASP A 272 -16.56 -17.70 -24.38
C ASP A 272 -17.97 -17.42 -23.79
N GLY A 273 -18.05 -16.46 -22.85
CA GLY A 273 -19.31 -15.95 -22.28
C GLY A 273 -19.94 -16.82 -21.19
N LYS A 274 -19.30 -17.89 -20.74
CA LYS A 274 -19.85 -18.80 -19.73
C LYS A 274 -19.57 -18.35 -18.32
N GLU A 275 -20.56 -18.48 -17.45
CA GLU A 275 -20.36 -18.29 -16.00
C GLU A 275 -19.48 -19.40 -15.43
N PHE A 276 -18.62 -19.08 -14.48
CA PHE A 276 -17.67 -20.04 -13.91
C PHE A 276 -17.64 -20.08 -12.38
N MET A 277 -18.10 -19.03 -11.69
CA MET A 277 -17.96 -18.92 -10.24
C MET A 277 -18.64 -20.03 -9.46
N GLN A 278 -19.68 -20.68 -10.01
CA GLN A 278 -20.35 -21.83 -9.38
C GLN A 278 -19.44 -23.05 -9.15
N LYS A 279 -18.30 -23.12 -9.85
CA LYS A 279 -17.30 -24.18 -9.64
C LYS A 279 -16.45 -23.92 -8.38
N TYR A 280 -16.43 -22.67 -7.86
CA TYR A 280 -15.50 -22.22 -6.85
C TYR A 280 -16.16 -21.87 -5.52
N ASP A 281 -17.32 -21.20 -5.55
CA ASP A 281 -18.00 -20.76 -4.32
C ASP A 281 -19.51 -20.62 -4.54
N PRO A 282 -20.36 -21.07 -3.59
CA PRO A 282 -21.82 -20.96 -3.70
C PRO A 282 -22.34 -19.51 -3.68
N ARG A 283 -21.55 -18.55 -3.20
CA ARG A 283 -21.86 -17.10 -3.22
C ARG A 283 -21.62 -16.47 -4.59
N LEU A 284 -21.10 -17.23 -5.55
CA LEU A 284 -20.82 -16.82 -6.93
C LEU A 284 -19.91 -15.58 -6.99
N SER A 285 -20.25 -14.60 -7.81
CA SER A 285 -19.48 -13.35 -7.96
C SER A 285 -19.42 -12.48 -6.70
N LEU A 286 -20.22 -12.79 -5.66
CA LEU A 286 -20.23 -12.14 -4.35
C LEU A 286 -19.33 -12.84 -3.31
N ALA A 287 -18.62 -13.88 -3.70
CA ALA A 287 -17.62 -14.50 -2.83
C ALA A 287 -16.52 -13.47 -2.41
N PRO A 288 -15.81 -13.69 -1.29
CA PRO A 288 -14.69 -12.85 -0.87
C PRO A 288 -13.66 -12.62 -1.97
N ARG A 289 -12.99 -11.47 -1.92
CA ARG A 289 -12.05 -11.01 -2.97
C ARG A 289 -10.97 -12.05 -3.30
N ASP A 290 -10.42 -12.70 -2.29
CA ASP A 290 -9.39 -13.72 -2.45
C ASP A 290 -9.89 -14.96 -3.21
N ILE A 291 -11.11 -15.41 -2.93
CA ILE A 291 -11.75 -16.52 -3.63
C ILE A 291 -12.01 -16.14 -5.09
N VAL A 292 -12.59 -14.97 -5.32
CA VAL A 292 -12.88 -14.49 -6.69
C VAL A 292 -11.58 -14.31 -7.49
N ALA A 293 -10.55 -13.69 -6.88
CA ALA A 293 -9.27 -13.50 -7.54
C ALA A 293 -8.60 -14.83 -7.91
N ARG A 294 -8.64 -15.84 -7.01
CA ARG A 294 -8.14 -17.19 -7.29
C ARG A 294 -8.93 -17.88 -8.41
N ALA A 295 -10.25 -17.72 -8.41
CA ALA A 295 -11.11 -18.30 -9.47
C ALA A 295 -10.77 -17.71 -10.84
N ILE A 296 -10.63 -16.38 -10.93
CA ILE A 296 -10.27 -15.69 -12.18
C ILE A 296 -8.86 -16.12 -12.63
N ASP A 297 -7.87 -16.09 -11.74
CA ASP A 297 -6.49 -16.51 -12.05
C ASP A 297 -6.42 -17.95 -12.56
N ASN A 298 -7.20 -18.84 -11.96
CA ASN A 298 -7.28 -20.24 -12.39
C ASN A 298 -7.93 -20.40 -13.77
N GLU A 299 -9.06 -19.74 -14.04
CA GLU A 299 -9.70 -19.78 -15.35
C GLU A 299 -8.78 -19.21 -16.44
N MET A 300 -8.13 -18.06 -16.18
CA MET A 300 -7.17 -17.45 -17.10
C MET A 300 -6.01 -18.40 -17.42
N LYS A 301 -5.39 -19.00 -16.40
CA LYS A 301 -4.24 -19.90 -16.58
C LYS A 301 -4.58 -21.19 -17.26
N ASN A 302 -5.74 -21.79 -16.96
CA ASN A 302 -6.18 -23.04 -17.57
C ASN A 302 -6.55 -22.88 -19.05
N ARG A 303 -7.01 -21.70 -19.44
CA ARG A 303 -7.46 -21.41 -20.80
C ARG A 303 -6.40 -20.70 -21.64
N GLY A 304 -5.38 -20.13 -21.01
CA GLY A 304 -4.38 -19.28 -21.67
C GLY A 304 -4.91 -17.88 -22.01
N ASP A 305 -5.98 -17.44 -21.32
CA ASP A 305 -6.61 -16.14 -21.52
C ASP A 305 -5.88 -15.07 -20.68
N ASP A 306 -5.87 -13.81 -21.15
CA ASP A 306 -5.27 -12.67 -20.44
C ASP A 306 -6.26 -11.96 -19.51
N HIS A 307 -7.55 -12.20 -19.64
CA HIS A 307 -8.61 -11.61 -18.84
C HIS A 307 -9.89 -12.48 -18.83
N VAL A 308 -10.86 -12.05 -18.03
CA VAL A 308 -12.24 -12.54 -18.04
C VAL A 308 -13.19 -11.36 -18.22
N TYR A 309 -14.48 -11.60 -18.30
CA TYR A 309 -15.48 -10.55 -18.41
C TYR A 309 -16.29 -10.38 -17.11
N LEU A 310 -16.67 -9.13 -16.82
CA LEU A 310 -17.71 -8.77 -15.86
C LEU A 310 -18.92 -8.27 -16.67
N ASP A 311 -20.05 -8.95 -16.54
CA ASP A 311 -21.28 -8.69 -17.27
C ASP A 311 -22.31 -8.00 -16.37
N VAL A 312 -22.75 -6.80 -16.74
CA VAL A 312 -23.85 -6.05 -16.14
C VAL A 312 -24.94 -5.70 -17.17
N THR A 313 -24.85 -6.22 -18.40
CA THR A 313 -25.75 -5.88 -19.52
C THR A 313 -27.20 -6.31 -19.30
N HIS A 314 -27.45 -7.22 -18.36
CA HIS A 314 -28.79 -7.65 -17.94
C HIS A 314 -29.48 -6.68 -16.98
N LYS A 315 -28.78 -5.59 -16.55
CA LYS A 315 -29.32 -4.54 -15.68
C LYS A 315 -29.93 -3.39 -16.48
N ASP A 316 -30.76 -2.58 -15.82
CA ASP A 316 -31.29 -1.38 -16.45
C ASP A 316 -30.16 -0.41 -16.83
N PRO A 317 -30.09 0.04 -18.11
CA PRO A 317 -29.02 0.90 -18.57
C PRO A 317 -28.92 2.24 -17.85
N GLU A 318 -30.04 2.89 -17.55
CA GLU A 318 -30.05 4.22 -16.91
C GLU A 318 -29.69 4.12 -15.42
N GLU A 319 -30.17 3.08 -14.74
CA GLU A 319 -29.76 2.80 -13.37
C GLU A 319 -28.27 2.47 -13.29
N THR A 320 -27.73 1.68 -14.22
CA THR A 320 -26.31 1.33 -14.27
C THR A 320 -25.43 2.56 -14.43
N LYS A 321 -25.78 3.47 -15.35
CA LYS A 321 -25.06 4.74 -15.54
C LYS A 321 -25.12 5.64 -14.30
N LYS A 322 -26.29 5.68 -13.64
CA LYS A 322 -26.49 6.49 -12.44
C LYS A 322 -25.70 5.98 -11.24
N HIS A 323 -25.62 4.65 -11.08
CA HIS A 323 -24.88 4.03 -9.98
C HIS A 323 -23.35 4.08 -10.16
N PHE A 324 -22.87 4.03 -11.42
CA PHE A 324 -21.44 3.91 -11.73
C PHE A 324 -21.00 4.91 -12.81
N PRO A 325 -21.19 6.23 -12.63
CA PRO A 325 -20.91 7.22 -13.65
C PRO A 325 -19.45 7.23 -14.09
N ASN A 326 -18.49 7.18 -13.16
CA ASN A 326 -17.07 7.22 -13.48
C ASN A 326 -16.61 5.94 -14.20
N ILE A 327 -17.12 4.77 -13.81
CA ILE A 327 -16.82 3.51 -14.49
C ILE A 327 -17.40 3.53 -15.90
N TYR A 328 -18.64 4.02 -16.07
CA TYR A 328 -19.26 4.16 -17.37
C TYR A 328 -18.45 5.05 -18.29
N GLU A 329 -18.10 6.26 -17.85
CA GLU A 329 -17.29 7.20 -18.60
C GLU A 329 -15.91 6.66 -18.97
N LYS A 330 -15.21 6.04 -18.01
CA LYS A 330 -13.90 5.43 -18.26
C LYS A 330 -13.99 4.31 -19.29
N CYS A 331 -14.93 3.39 -19.15
CA CYS A 331 -15.12 2.30 -20.10
C CYS A 331 -15.52 2.84 -21.49
N LEU A 332 -16.45 3.80 -21.54
CA LEU A 332 -16.89 4.43 -22.79
C LEU A 332 -15.74 5.14 -23.53
N SER A 333 -14.83 5.78 -22.78
CA SER A 333 -13.64 6.42 -23.37
C SER A 333 -12.70 5.42 -24.06
N LEU A 334 -12.81 4.14 -23.70
CA LEU A 334 -12.08 3.02 -24.31
C LEU A 334 -12.93 2.24 -25.34
N GLY A 335 -14.11 2.75 -25.70
CA GLY A 335 -15.02 2.14 -26.65
C GLY A 335 -15.89 1.00 -26.08
N ILE A 336 -15.99 0.89 -24.76
CA ILE A 336 -16.76 -0.15 -24.07
C ILE A 336 -18.02 0.49 -23.44
N ASP A 337 -19.19 0.23 -24.03
CA ASP A 337 -20.47 0.63 -23.43
C ASP A 337 -20.93 -0.47 -22.47
N ILE A 338 -20.71 -0.29 -21.16
CA ILE A 338 -21.01 -1.32 -20.14
C ILE A 338 -22.48 -1.72 -20.06
N THR A 339 -23.39 -0.96 -20.70
CA THR A 339 -24.80 -1.32 -20.80
C THR A 339 -25.09 -2.32 -21.93
N LYS A 340 -24.12 -2.57 -22.81
CA LYS A 340 -24.23 -3.44 -23.99
C LYS A 340 -23.07 -4.43 -24.10
N ASP A 341 -21.91 -4.04 -23.61
CA ASP A 341 -20.66 -4.78 -23.73
C ASP A 341 -20.22 -5.33 -22.37
N TYR A 342 -19.58 -6.49 -22.38
CA TYR A 342 -18.95 -7.02 -21.20
C TYR A 342 -17.67 -6.25 -20.88
N ILE A 343 -17.41 -5.99 -19.60
CA ILE A 343 -16.22 -5.27 -19.13
C ILE A 343 -15.06 -6.27 -19.04
N PRO A 344 -13.96 -6.11 -19.79
CA PRO A 344 -12.79 -6.96 -19.63
C PRO A 344 -12.12 -6.66 -18.28
N VAL A 345 -11.92 -7.67 -17.45
CA VAL A 345 -11.33 -7.52 -16.11
C VAL A 345 -10.29 -8.60 -15.83
N ALA A 346 -9.27 -8.22 -15.06
CA ALA A 346 -8.24 -9.13 -14.57
C ALA A 346 -7.87 -8.78 -13.12
N PRO A 347 -7.36 -9.74 -12.32
CA PRO A 347 -6.87 -9.45 -11.00
C PRO A 347 -5.64 -8.52 -11.04
N ALA A 348 -5.59 -7.57 -10.12
CA ALA A 348 -4.50 -6.62 -9.99
C ALA A 348 -4.00 -6.51 -8.54
N ALA A 349 -2.69 -6.40 -8.34
CA ALA A 349 -2.12 -6.14 -7.02
C ALA A 349 -2.70 -4.83 -6.46
N HIS A 350 -3.19 -4.88 -5.22
CA HIS A 350 -4.02 -3.81 -4.68
C HIS A 350 -3.57 -3.30 -3.32
N TYR A 351 -3.21 -4.19 -2.38
CA TYR A 351 -2.81 -3.80 -1.02
C TYR A 351 -1.84 -4.81 -0.41
N LEU A 352 -0.85 -4.32 0.35
CA LEU A 352 0.06 -5.14 1.14
C LEU A 352 -0.40 -5.15 2.60
N CYS A 353 -0.66 -6.34 3.17
CA CYS A 353 -1.03 -6.48 4.59
C CYS A 353 0.17 -6.50 5.53
N GLY A 354 1.35 -6.84 5.02
CA GLY A 354 2.62 -6.84 5.72
C GLY A 354 3.38 -5.52 5.59
N GLY A 355 4.66 -5.51 5.95
CA GLY A 355 5.53 -4.35 5.87
C GLY A 355 6.50 -4.22 7.03
N ILE A 356 6.89 -3.00 7.36
CA ILE A 356 7.74 -2.67 8.51
C ILE A 356 7.00 -3.02 9.79
N LEU A 357 7.52 -3.97 10.57
CA LEU A 357 6.91 -4.36 11.85
C LEU A 357 6.94 -3.20 12.83
N VAL A 358 5.80 -2.87 13.40
CA VAL A 358 5.64 -1.81 14.39
C VAL A 358 4.87 -2.30 15.62
N ASP A 359 5.09 -1.62 16.74
CA ASP A 359 4.29 -1.77 17.95
C ASP A 359 2.98 -0.96 17.89
N LEU A 360 2.24 -0.90 19.00
CA LEU A 360 0.96 -0.18 19.07
C LEU A 360 1.11 1.35 18.96
N ASP A 361 2.32 1.87 19.12
CA ASP A 361 2.64 3.28 18.97
C ASP A 361 3.25 3.61 17.58
N GLY A 362 3.27 2.64 16.67
CA GLY A 362 3.84 2.80 15.33
C GLY A 362 5.37 2.83 15.30
N GLN A 363 6.03 2.52 16.42
CA GLN A 363 7.49 2.51 16.50
C GLN A 363 8.04 1.21 15.88
N SER A 364 9.04 1.33 15.02
CA SER A 364 9.72 0.19 14.41
C SER A 364 10.78 -0.42 15.35
N SER A 365 11.44 -1.48 14.88
CA SER A 365 12.60 -2.06 15.58
C SER A 365 13.86 -1.18 15.55
N ILE A 366 13.81 -0.02 14.90
CA ILE A 366 14.87 0.98 14.85
C ILE A 366 14.44 2.17 15.70
N GLU A 367 15.20 2.53 16.70
CA GLU A 367 14.93 3.67 17.58
C GLU A 367 14.85 4.97 16.76
N ARG A 368 13.93 5.88 17.09
CA ARG A 368 13.64 7.14 16.39
C ARG A 368 13.00 6.97 14.99
N LEU A 369 12.65 5.72 14.60
CA LEU A 369 12.01 5.42 13.35
C LEU A 369 10.62 4.83 13.57
N TYR A 370 9.62 5.47 13.01
CA TYR A 370 8.21 5.04 13.01
C TYR A 370 7.79 4.63 11.61
N ALA A 371 6.76 3.79 11.51
CA ALA A 371 6.13 3.49 10.23
C ALA A 371 4.60 3.43 10.40
N VAL A 372 3.88 4.04 9.47
CA VAL A 372 2.41 4.11 9.50
C VAL A 372 1.81 3.96 8.10
N GLY A 373 0.55 3.53 8.04
CA GLY A 373 -0.13 3.23 6.79
C GLY A 373 0.40 1.96 6.12
N GLU A 374 0.15 1.81 4.84
CA GLU A 374 0.37 0.56 4.10
C GLU A 374 1.83 0.04 4.12
N CYS A 375 2.84 0.89 4.36
CA CYS A 375 4.21 0.41 4.49
C CYS A 375 4.50 -0.27 5.84
N SER A 376 3.58 -0.19 6.81
CA SER A 376 3.72 -0.76 8.15
C SER A 376 2.97 -2.08 8.30
N CYS A 377 3.54 -2.98 9.09
CA CYS A 377 2.88 -4.19 9.58
C CYS A 377 2.46 -3.97 11.02
N THR A 378 1.25 -3.48 11.22
CA THR A 378 0.62 -3.27 12.55
C THR A 378 0.06 -4.55 13.13
N GLY A 379 -0.18 -5.54 12.26
CA GLY A 379 -0.91 -6.75 12.56
C GLY A 379 -2.45 -6.61 12.49
N LEU A 380 -2.98 -5.43 12.15
CA LEU A 380 -4.43 -5.22 11.96
C LEU A 380 -5.02 -6.19 10.93
N HIS A 381 -4.37 -6.31 9.79
CA HIS A 381 -4.92 -7.02 8.64
C HIS A 381 -4.74 -8.53 8.69
N GLY A 382 -3.79 -9.03 9.49
CA GLY A 382 -3.52 -10.47 9.53
C GLY A 382 -3.27 -11.05 8.14
N GLY A 383 -3.94 -12.14 7.80
CA GLY A 383 -3.78 -12.82 6.51
C GLY A 383 -4.51 -12.16 5.33
N ASN A 384 -5.45 -11.24 5.58
CA ASN A 384 -6.21 -10.54 4.54
C ASN A 384 -6.90 -9.29 5.09
N ARG A 385 -6.84 -8.20 4.35
CA ARG A 385 -7.42 -6.91 4.74
C ARG A 385 -8.94 -6.90 4.54
N LEU A 386 -9.67 -6.51 5.59
CA LEU A 386 -11.06 -6.10 5.45
C LEU A 386 -11.14 -4.77 4.68
N ALA A 387 -12.06 -4.67 3.74
CA ALA A 387 -12.26 -3.45 2.95
C ALA A 387 -12.46 -2.22 3.85
N SER A 388 -12.01 -1.05 3.42
CA SER A 388 -12.12 0.25 4.12
C SER A 388 -11.44 0.35 5.50
N ASN A 389 -10.72 -0.69 5.96
CA ASN A 389 -9.90 -0.63 7.17
C ASN A 389 -8.53 0.04 6.96
N SER A 390 -8.03 0.16 5.72
CA SER A 390 -6.69 0.70 5.45
C SER A 390 -6.53 2.19 5.74
N LEU A 391 -7.54 2.99 5.38
CA LEU A 391 -7.48 4.44 5.60
C LEU A 391 -7.62 4.78 7.09
N ILE A 392 -8.48 4.05 7.81
CA ILE A 392 -8.62 4.27 9.26
C ILE A 392 -7.41 3.77 10.05
N GLU A 393 -6.77 2.66 9.65
CA GLU A 393 -5.49 2.22 10.21
C GLU A 393 -4.45 3.34 10.11
N ALA A 394 -4.33 3.93 8.91
CA ALA A 394 -3.34 4.96 8.63
C ALA A 394 -3.47 6.18 9.57
N VAL A 395 -4.68 6.65 9.83
CA VAL A 395 -4.89 7.83 10.70
C VAL A 395 -4.81 7.50 12.18
N VAL A 396 -5.25 6.30 12.61
CA VAL A 396 -5.12 5.86 14.00
C VAL A 396 -3.67 5.66 14.38
N TYR A 397 -2.88 4.99 13.53
CA TYR A 397 -1.46 4.80 13.79
C TYR A 397 -0.65 6.08 13.61
N ALA A 398 -1.04 7.00 12.71
CA ALA A 398 -0.45 8.34 12.63
C ALA A 398 -0.65 9.12 13.93
N ASP A 399 -1.82 8.99 14.57
CA ASP A 399 -2.11 9.60 15.87
C ASP A 399 -1.28 8.98 17.01
N ALA A 400 -1.20 7.65 17.04
CA ALA A 400 -0.40 6.93 18.03
C ALA A 400 1.09 7.29 17.91
N ALA A 401 1.64 7.25 16.70
CA ALA A 401 3.03 7.64 16.43
C ALA A 401 3.30 9.11 16.77
N ALA A 402 2.35 10.02 16.50
CA ALA A 402 2.47 11.41 16.87
C ALA A 402 2.53 11.58 18.40
N LYS A 403 1.60 10.96 19.13
CA LYS A 403 1.57 11.03 20.61
C LYS A 403 2.85 10.51 21.23
N HIS A 404 3.34 9.35 20.78
CA HIS A 404 4.58 8.77 21.32
C HIS A 404 5.81 9.60 20.93
N SER A 405 5.95 9.98 19.66
CA SER A 405 7.11 10.75 19.19
C SER A 405 7.23 12.11 19.89
N LEU A 406 6.12 12.77 20.19
CA LEU A 406 6.09 14.04 20.93
C LEU A 406 6.58 13.92 22.39
N GLN A 407 6.48 12.74 23.02
CA GLN A 407 7.00 12.50 24.36
C GLN A 407 8.52 12.34 24.39
N VAL A 408 9.11 11.88 23.27
CA VAL A 408 10.54 11.52 23.23
C VAL A 408 11.40 12.46 22.37
N VAL A 409 10.83 13.26 21.50
CA VAL A 409 11.56 14.09 20.51
C VAL A 409 12.54 15.06 21.16
N ASP A 410 12.22 15.63 22.33
CA ASP A 410 13.08 16.56 23.05
C ASP A 410 14.29 15.88 23.72
N GLN A 411 14.25 14.55 23.86
CA GLN A 411 15.35 13.75 24.40
C GLN A 411 16.43 13.48 23.35
N TYR A 412 16.13 13.74 22.08
CA TYR A 412 17.00 13.44 20.96
C TYR A 412 17.71 14.70 20.44
N SER A 413 18.99 14.53 20.10
CA SER A 413 19.80 15.50 19.38
C SER A 413 20.10 15.03 17.96
N TYR A 414 20.48 15.97 17.09
CA TYR A 414 21.02 15.64 15.79
C TYR A 414 22.38 14.95 15.92
N ASN A 415 22.65 13.99 15.06
CA ASN A 415 23.99 13.42 14.92
C ASN A 415 24.69 14.11 13.75
N GLU A 416 25.58 15.06 14.07
CA GLU A 416 26.28 15.88 13.07
C GLU A 416 27.48 15.16 12.46
N ASP A 417 27.87 14.00 13.00
CA ASP A 417 28.99 13.18 12.47
C ASP A 417 28.58 12.34 11.26
N ILE A 418 27.29 12.33 10.90
CA ILE A 418 26.81 11.65 9.70
C ILE A 418 27.46 12.29 8.47
N PRO A 419 28.19 11.51 7.64
CA PRO A 419 28.84 12.03 6.45
C PRO A 419 27.83 12.52 5.41
N GLU A 420 28.24 13.43 4.56
CA GLU A 420 27.51 13.73 3.34
C GLU A 420 27.59 12.53 2.38
N TRP A 421 26.64 12.46 1.44
CA TRP A 421 26.63 11.41 0.40
C TRP A 421 27.93 11.47 -0.40
N ASN A 422 28.57 10.32 -0.58
CA ASN A 422 29.78 10.20 -1.38
C ASN A 422 29.45 9.47 -2.69
N ASP A 423 29.61 10.16 -3.81
CA ASP A 423 29.44 9.65 -5.16
C ASP A 423 30.78 9.56 -5.92
N GLU A 424 31.90 9.67 -5.22
CA GLU A 424 33.23 9.59 -5.80
C GLU A 424 33.43 8.21 -6.50
N GLY A 425 33.92 8.24 -7.74
CA GLY A 425 34.12 7.05 -8.56
C GLY A 425 32.88 6.52 -9.26
N THR A 426 31.69 7.13 -9.04
CA THR A 426 30.49 6.76 -9.77
C THR A 426 30.39 7.48 -11.12
N ARG A 427 29.61 6.90 -12.06
CA ARG A 427 29.37 7.46 -13.39
C ARG A 427 27.90 7.39 -13.72
N SER A 428 27.41 8.26 -14.60
CA SER A 428 26.06 8.12 -15.16
C SER A 428 25.94 6.78 -15.88
N PRO A 429 24.82 6.06 -15.73
CA PRO A 429 24.60 4.81 -16.46
C PRO A 429 24.71 5.08 -17.98
N GLU A 430 25.52 4.28 -18.66
CA GLU A 430 25.69 4.38 -20.11
C GLU A 430 24.41 3.95 -20.85
N GLU A 431 23.66 2.99 -20.26
CA GLU A 431 22.47 2.41 -20.84
C GLU A 431 21.30 2.32 -19.84
N MET A 432 20.30 3.19 -19.99
CA MET A 432 19.08 3.13 -19.18
C MET A 432 18.25 1.86 -19.44
N VAL A 433 18.48 1.19 -20.58
CA VAL A 433 17.78 -0.06 -20.92
C VAL A 433 18.05 -1.16 -19.90
N LEU A 434 19.22 -1.20 -19.26
CA LEU A 434 19.54 -2.17 -18.24
C LEU A 434 18.61 -2.06 -17.02
N ILE A 435 18.29 -0.83 -16.61
CA ILE A 435 17.38 -0.56 -15.50
C ILE A 435 15.92 -0.87 -15.90
N THR A 436 15.49 -0.33 -17.03
CA THR A 436 14.09 -0.47 -17.47
C THR A 436 13.73 -1.91 -17.84
N GLN A 437 14.67 -2.68 -18.39
CA GLN A 437 14.47 -4.09 -18.69
C GLN A 437 14.40 -4.93 -17.40
N SER A 438 15.31 -4.70 -16.45
CA SER A 438 15.29 -5.39 -15.15
C SER A 438 14.00 -5.12 -14.38
N MET A 439 13.47 -3.88 -14.41
CA MET A 439 12.15 -3.57 -13.84
C MET A 439 11.02 -4.42 -14.45
N LYS A 440 11.00 -4.56 -15.79
CA LYS A 440 10.01 -5.38 -16.49
C LYS A 440 10.15 -6.86 -16.13
N GLU A 441 11.37 -7.35 -15.98
CA GLU A 441 11.63 -8.73 -15.57
C GLU A 441 11.17 -9.00 -14.15
N VAL A 442 11.44 -8.10 -13.20
CA VAL A 442 10.89 -8.19 -11.83
C VAL A 442 9.37 -8.25 -11.87
N ASN A 443 8.71 -7.35 -12.61
CA ASN A 443 7.25 -7.35 -12.73
C ASN A 443 6.73 -8.68 -13.29
N GLN A 444 7.38 -9.22 -14.32
CA GLN A 444 6.98 -10.48 -14.94
C GLN A 444 7.20 -11.68 -14.00
N ILE A 445 8.36 -11.75 -13.33
CA ILE A 445 8.68 -12.82 -12.37
C ILE A 445 7.66 -12.81 -11.22
N MET A 446 7.42 -11.65 -10.62
CA MET A 446 6.50 -11.52 -9.49
C MET A 446 5.06 -11.89 -9.87
N SER A 447 4.57 -11.41 -11.01
CA SER A 447 3.22 -11.71 -11.46
C SER A 447 3.03 -13.18 -11.84
N THR A 448 4.04 -13.79 -12.48
CA THR A 448 3.92 -15.17 -12.98
C THR A 448 4.12 -16.22 -11.88
N TYR A 449 5.10 -16.01 -11.00
CA TYR A 449 5.55 -17.03 -10.05
C TYR A 449 5.16 -16.73 -8.59
N VAL A 450 5.00 -15.46 -8.22
CA VAL A 450 4.76 -15.00 -6.84
C VAL A 450 3.40 -14.28 -6.69
N GLY A 451 2.51 -14.52 -7.64
CA GLY A 451 1.17 -13.92 -7.69
C GLY A 451 0.17 -14.59 -6.74
N ILE A 452 -1.08 -14.75 -7.22
CA ILE A 452 -2.23 -15.22 -6.43
C ILE A 452 -2.09 -16.70 -6.05
N VAL A 453 -1.74 -17.56 -7.01
CA VAL A 453 -1.55 -19.01 -6.80
C VAL A 453 -0.07 -19.35 -6.88
N ARG A 454 0.46 -19.86 -5.80
CA ARG A 454 1.89 -20.16 -5.61
C ARG A 454 2.15 -21.66 -5.55
N SER A 455 3.43 -22.06 -5.72
CA SER A 455 3.93 -23.40 -5.46
C SER A 455 5.43 -23.33 -5.13
N ASP A 456 5.95 -24.33 -4.43
CA ASP A 456 7.39 -24.41 -4.13
C ASP A 456 8.24 -24.33 -5.41
N LEU A 457 7.80 -25.00 -6.49
CA LEU A 457 8.49 -24.95 -7.78
C LEU A 457 8.48 -23.53 -8.39
N ARG A 458 7.35 -22.83 -8.35
CA ARG A 458 7.24 -21.46 -8.88
C ARG A 458 8.08 -20.49 -8.06
N LEU A 459 8.00 -20.57 -6.73
CA LEU A 459 8.77 -19.71 -5.81
C LEU A 459 10.28 -19.95 -5.99
N LYS A 460 10.74 -21.21 -6.15
CA LYS A 460 12.13 -21.50 -6.42
C LYS A 460 12.60 -20.91 -7.75
N ARG A 461 11.78 -20.99 -8.79
CA ARG A 461 12.10 -20.36 -10.09
C ARG A 461 12.19 -18.83 -10.00
N ALA A 462 11.31 -18.22 -9.21
CA ALA A 462 11.37 -16.78 -8.94
C ALA A 462 12.67 -16.42 -8.22
N TRP A 463 13.03 -17.20 -7.18
CA TRP A 463 14.27 -17.03 -6.42
C TRP A 463 15.48 -16.98 -7.33
N ASP A 464 15.67 -18.03 -8.13
CA ASP A 464 16.85 -18.18 -8.98
C ASP A 464 17.01 -17.02 -9.99
N ARG A 465 15.90 -16.42 -10.44
CA ARG A 465 15.90 -15.28 -11.36
C ARG A 465 16.12 -13.95 -10.66
N LEU A 466 15.45 -13.74 -9.52
CA LEU A 466 15.59 -12.50 -8.77
C LEU A 466 17.01 -12.37 -8.17
N ASP A 467 17.66 -13.46 -7.83
CA ASP A 467 19.04 -13.47 -7.33
C ASP A 467 20.02 -12.88 -8.36
N ILE A 468 19.87 -13.26 -9.63
CA ILE A 468 20.68 -12.70 -10.73
C ILE A 468 20.42 -11.19 -10.85
N ILE A 469 19.14 -10.78 -10.89
CA ILE A 469 18.77 -9.36 -11.02
C ILE A 469 19.27 -8.56 -9.79
N TYR A 470 19.25 -9.17 -8.60
CA TYR A 470 19.78 -8.56 -7.39
C TYR A 470 21.27 -8.24 -7.52
N GLU A 471 22.10 -9.22 -7.89
CA GLU A 471 23.56 -9.03 -8.06
C GLU A 471 23.85 -7.98 -9.12
N GLU A 472 23.18 -8.02 -10.26
CA GLU A 472 23.34 -7.03 -11.33
C GLU A 472 22.93 -5.63 -10.86
N THR A 473 21.81 -5.52 -10.14
CA THR A 473 21.30 -4.24 -9.63
C THR A 473 22.23 -3.63 -8.58
N GLU A 474 22.72 -4.44 -7.61
CA GLU A 474 23.67 -3.96 -6.59
C GLU A 474 25.01 -3.54 -7.22
N SER A 475 25.49 -4.30 -8.21
CA SER A 475 26.69 -3.95 -8.97
C SER A 475 26.50 -2.64 -9.74
N LEU A 476 25.36 -2.47 -10.41
CA LEU A 476 25.03 -1.25 -11.15
C LEU A 476 24.89 -0.05 -10.21
N PHE A 477 24.17 -0.20 -9.09
CA PHE A 477 23.98 0.86 -8.09
C PHE A 477 25.33 1.38 -7.53
N LYS A 478 26.26 0.48 -7.18
CA LYS A 478 27.57 0.84 -6.61
C LYS A 478 28.44 1.67 -7.56
N ARG A 479 28.31 1.49 -8.87
CA ARG A 479 29.13 2.19 -9.88
C ARG A 479 28.43 3.36 -10.56
N SER A 480 27.12 3.54 -10.28
CA SER A 480 26.33 4.58 -10.92
C SER A 480 26.07 5.76 -9.98
N VAL A 481 26.02 6.96 -10.55
CA VAL A 481 25.43 8.11 -9.86
C VAL A 481 23.98 7.75 -9.46
N ALA A 482 23.59 8.08 -8.25
CA ALA A 482 22.25 7.78 -7.76
C ALA A 482 21.21 8.46 -8.64
N SER A 483 20.26 7.69 -9.17
CA SER A 483 19.08 8.18 -9.86
C SER A 483 17.84 7.54 -9.27
N ARG A 484 16.68 8.14 -9.49
CA ARG A 484 15.41 7.60 -9.02
C ARG A 484 15.19 6.17 -9.53
N GLU A 485 15.44 5.94 -10.81
CA GLU A 485 15.17 4.69 -11.51
C GLU A 485 15.99 3.51 -10.94
N ILE A 486 17.30 3.72 -10.72
CA ILE A 486 18.14 2.66 -10.13
C ILE A 486 17.77 2.39 -8.66
N CYS A 487 17.40 3.43 -7.91
CA CYS A 487 16.96 3.29 -6.52
C CYS A 487 15.61 2.56 -6.44
N GLU A 488 14.64 2.88 -7.31
CA GLU A 488 13.36 2.18 -7.40
C GLU A 488 13.54 0.71 -7.80
N LEU A 489 14.39 0.41 -8.80
CA LEU A 489 14.71 -0.96 -9.16
C LEU A 489 15.29 -1.73 -7.97
N ARG A 490 16.27 -1.16 -7.28
CA ARG A 490 16.89 -1.74 -6.08
C ARG A 490 15.84 -2.05 -5.01
N ASN A 491 14.91 -1.13 -4.78
CA ASN A 491 13.83 -1.30 -3.82
C ASN A 491 12.85 -2.40 -4.25
N MET A 492 12.43 -2.42 -5.51
CA MET A 492 11.53 -3.45 -6.07
C MET A 492 12.14 -4.85 -5.96
N VAL A 493 13.43 -5.00 -6.23
CA VAL A 493 14.14 -6.29 -6.08
C VAL A 493 14.18 -6.73 -4.63
N ASN A 494 14.50 -5.84 -3.68
CA ASN A 494 14.48 -6.13 -2.25
C ASN A 494 13.09 -6.57 -1.76
N VAL A 495 12.05 -5.85 -2.17
CA VAL A 495 10.65 -6.15 -1.80
C VAL A 495 10.20 -7.47 -2.43
N GLY A 496 10.49 -7.69 -3.71
CA GLY A 496 10.21 -8.96 -4.39
C GLY A 496 10.86 -10.15 -3.68
N TYR A 497 12.11 -10.01 -3.27
CA TYR A 497 12.82 -10.99 -2.46
C TYR A 497 12.10 -11.26 -1.12
N LEU A 498 11.66 -10.21 -0.40
CA LEU A 498 10.98 -10.35 0.88
C LEU A 498 9.65 -11.08 0.75
N ILE A 499 8.83 -10.71 -0.24
CA ILE A 499 7.55 -11.35 -0.52
C ILE A 499 7.77 -12.84 -0.83
N MET A 500 8.69 -13.13 -1.71
CA MET A 500 9.00 -14.50 -2.13
C MET A 500 9.55 -15.33 -0.99
N ARG A 501 10.52 -14.81 -0.23
CA ARG A 501 11.14 -15.49 0.90
C ARG A 501 10.13 -15.88 1.95
N GLN A 502 9.28 -14.94 2.39
CA GLN A 502 8.27 -15.19 3.42
C GLN A 502 7.18 -16.14 2.89
N ALA A 503 6.84 -16.07 1.58
CA ALA A 503 5.99 -17.06 0.96
C ALA A 503 6.60 -18.47 0.94
N MET A 504 7.91 -18.60 0.75
CA MET A 504 8.61 -19.90 0.83
C MET A 504 8.70 -20.46 2.26
N GLU A 505 8.82 -19.57 3.24
CA GLU A 505 8.88 -19.94 4.66
C GLU A 505 7.53 -20.44 5.20
N ARG A 506 6.40 -19.94 4.65
CA ARG A 506 5.05 -20.31 5.07
C ARG A 506 4.58 -21.59 4.36
N LYS A 507 4.61 -22.71 5.07
CA LYS A 507 4.21 -24.04 4.58
C LYS A 507 2.73 -24.36 4.94
N GLU A 508 1.84 -23.42 4.65
CA GLU A 508 0.38 -23.53 4.79
C GLU A 508 -0.30 -22.54 3.85
N SER A 509 -1.52 -22.83 3.41
CA SER A 509 -2.39 -21.82 2.77
C SER A 509 -3.16 -21.08 3.86
N ARG A 510 -3.01 -19.75 3.89
CA ARG A 510 -3.57 -18.89 4.92
C ARG A 510 -3.91 -17.52 4.35
N GLY A 511 -5.13 -17.04 4.52
CA GLY A 511 -5.53 -15.75 3.99
C GLY A 511 -5.19 -15.57 2.50
N LEU A 512 -4.45 -14.52 2.18
CA LEU A 512 -4.01 -14.21 0.81
C LEU A 512 -2.86 -15.09 0.31
N HIS A 513 -2.13 -15.76 1.20
CA HIS A 513 -1.11 -16.72 0.80
C HIS A 513 -1.74 -18.08 0.48
N TYR A 514 -1.91 -18.37 -0.80
CA TYR A 514 -2.40 -19.66 -1.28
C TYR A 514 -1.31 -20.41 -2.06
N THR A 515 -1.05 -21.66 -1.67
CA THR A 515 -0.09 -22.53 -2.34
C THR A 515 -0.71 -23.90 -2.64
N ILE A 516 -0.50 -24.39 -3.85
CA ILE A 516 -1.04 -25.69 -4.27
C ILE A 516 -0.36 -26.86 -3.58
N ASP A 517 0.85 -26.67 -3.05
CA ASP A 517 1.60 -27.74 -2.35
C ASP A 517 1.12 -27.91 -0.90
N TYR A 518 0.51 -26.87 -0.32
CA TYR A 518 -0.01 -26.88 1.06
C TYR A 518 -1.43 -26.27 1.08
N PRO A 519 -2.44 -26.93 0.42
CA PRO A 519 -3.74 -26.30 0.19
C PRO A 519 -4.62 -26.20 1.42
N HIS A 520 -4.28 -26.87 2.52
CA HIS A 520 -5.06 -26.89 3.75
C HIS A 520 -4.34 -26.14 4.87
N VAL A 521 -5.12 -25.37 5.64
CA VAL A 521 -4.65 -24.79 6.89
C VAL A 521 -4.35 -25.92 7.87
N LYS A 522 -3.14 -25.98 8.40
CA LYS A 522 -2.86 -26.85 9.54
C LYS A 522 -3.70 -26.34 10.71
N LYS A 523 -4.71 -27.13 11.12
CA LYS A 523 -5.53 -26.85 12.30
C LYS A 523 -4.71 -26.94 13.59
#